data_45b9cc008171a93b9c6654addc5f2889
#
_entry.id   45b9cc008171a93b9c6654addc5f2889
#
_cell.length_a   1.000
_cell.length_b   1.000
_cell.length_c   1.000
_cell.angle_alpha   90.00
_cell.angle_beta   90.00
_cell.angle_gamma   90.00
#
_symmetry.space_group_name_H-M   'P 1'
#
loop_
_entity.id
_entity.type
_entity.pdbx_description
1 polymer ?
#
loop_
_entity_poly.entity_id
_entity_poly.type
_entity_poly.pdbx_seq_one_letter_code
_entity_poly.pdbx_strand_id
1 'polypeptide(L)'
;EELLVDRAFVQDPQEASMFAELVEVKPTIPHNVSNTLAAAALARTVGVSHEDIRSAIKDFRPGRHRIETVHSADSINWVDDSKATNPHAATASLLSHESVVWIAGGLAKGAAMEELVERTAKRIKAAILIGTDRGLIEAAMIKYCPQVPRVLIDGDSSQELMEKVVSTAKGFAEAGDTVLLAPACASMDQFISYADRGDRFAAAVKKVVNK
;
A
#
# COMPACT_ATOMS: atom_id res chain seq x y z
N GLU A 1 -19.89 17.14 1.81
CA GLU A 1 -18.45 17.40 1.61
C GLU A 1 -17.74 17.10 2.92
N GLU A 2 -16.66 16.36 2.87
CA GLU A 2 -15.82 16.10 4.04
C GLU A 2 -14.65 17.09 4.04
N LEU A 3 -14.41 17.73 5.20
CA LEU A 3 -13.49 18.84 5.35
C LEU A 3 -12.37 18.50 6.34
N LEU A 4 -11.18 18.98 6.07
CA LEU A 4 -10.08 19.01 7.03
C LEU A 4 -10.09 20.38 7.73
N VAL A 5 -10.17 20.33 9.07
CA VAL A 5 -10.35 21.54 9.89
C VAL A 5 -9.27 21.65 10.96
N ASP A 6 -8.84 22.88 11.22
CA ASP A 6 -8.00 23.27 12.34
C ASP A 6 -8.88 23.72 13.50
N ARG A 7 -8.71 23.09 14.65
CA ARG A 7 -9.34 23.48 15.93
C ARG A 7 -8.31 23.78 17.03
N ALA A 8 -7.04 23.64 16.73
CA ALA A 8 -5.97 23.80 17.72
C ALA A 8 -5.34 25.21 17.66
N PHE A 9 -5.32 25.84 16.49
CA PHE A 9 -4.68 27.13 16.25
C PHE A 9 -5.69 28.22 15.81
N VAL A 10 -6.91 28.14 16.33
CA VAL A 10 -7.97 29.13 16.18
C VAL A 10 -8.06 30.01 17.42
N GLN A 11 -8.55 31.25 17.29
CA GLN A 11 -8.65 32.18 18.41
C GLN A 11 -9.74 31.79 19.40
N ASP A 12 -10.89 31.33 18.91
CA ASP A 12 -11.99 30.84 19.71
C ASP A 12 -12.00 29.29 19.70
N PRO A 13 -11.88 28.62 20.87
CA PRO A 13 -11.97 27.16 20.97
C PRO A 13 -13.29 26.55 20.47
N GLN A 14 -14.35 27.34 20.32
CA GLN A 14 -15.66 26.91 19.77
C GLN A 14 -15.65 26.91 18.25
N GLU A 15 -14.70 27.58 17.61
CA GLU A 15 -14.59 27.66 16.17
C GLU A 15 -13.74 26.52 15.59
N ALA A 16 -13.93 26.29 14.29
CA ALA A 16 -13.09 25.42 13.48
C ALA A 16 -12.82 26.13 12.17
N SER A 17 -11.56 26.21 11.78
CA SER A 17 -11.16 26.83 10.52
C SER A 17 -10.85 25.77 9.48
N MET A 18 -11.57 25.77 8.36
CA MET A 18 -11.29 24.84 7.24
C MET A 18 -9.97 25.22 6.59
N PHE A 19 -9.13 24.22 6.28
CA PHE A 19 -7.90 24.45 5.52
C PHE A 19 -7.80 23.61 4.23
N ALA A 20 -8.60 22.54 4.08
CA ALA A 20 -8.69 21.75 2.84
C ALA A 20 -10.00 20.94 2.78
N GLU A 21 -10.35 20.49 1.59
CA GLU A 21 -11.35 19.46 1.36
C GLU A 21 -10.68 18.08 1.35
N LEU A 22 -11.37 17.05 1.84
CA LEU A 22 -10.81 15.70 1.89
C LEU A 22 -10.40 15.20 0.50
N VAL A 23 -11.16 15.55 -0.54
CA VAL A 23 -10.91 15.17 -1.94
C VAL A 23 -9.61 15.77 -2.51
N GLU A 24 -9.07 16.82 -1.88
CA GLU A 24 -7.79 17.43 -2.27
C GLU A 24 -6.58 16.60 -1.82
N VAL A 25 -6.76 15.72 -0.82
CA VAL A 25 -5.72 14.79 -0.36
C VAL A 25 -5.64 13.59 -1.30
N LYS A 26 -4.52 13.44 -2.02
CA LYS A 26 -4.35 12.37 -3.02
C LYS A 26 -3.13 11.49 -2.73
N PRO A 27 -3.32 10.14 -2.73
CA PRO A 27 -4.59 9.42 -2.74
C PRO A 27 -5.40 9.65 -1.45
N THR A 28 -6.73 9.66 -1.57
CA THR A 28 -7.63 9.87 -0.43
C THR A 28 -7.84 8.54 0.31
N ILE A 29 -6.83 8.14 1.07
CA ILE A 29 -6.80 6.90 1.86
C ILE A 29 -6.48 7.22 3.33
N PRO A 30 -6.96 6.43 4.30
CA PRO A 30 -6.96 6.80 5.72
C PRO A 30 -5.59 7.25 6.26
N HIS A 31 -4.52 6.50 5.97
CA HIS A 31 -3.20 6.86 6.50
C HIS A 31 -2.60 8.10 5.83
N ASN A 32 -2.92 8.37 4.55
CA ASN A 32 -2.46 9.59 3.90
C ASN A 32 -3.20 10.82 4.44
N VAL A 33 -4.48 10.68 4.74
CA VAL A 33 -5.26 11.73 5.42
C VAL A 33 -4.66 12.02 6.80
N SER A 34 -4.36 10.98 7.59
CA SER A 34 -3.72 11.15 8.91
C SER A 34 -2.35 11.83 8.80
N ASN A 35 -1.53 11.45 7.82
CA ASN A 35 -0.23 12.08 7.57
C ASN A 35 -0.39 13.55 7.16
N THR A 36 -1.39 13.86 6.34
CA THR A 36 -1.69 15.24 5.91
C THR A 36 -2.11 16.09 7.11
N LEU A 37 -2.99 15.58 7.98
CA LEU A 37 -3.39 16.26 9.21
C LEU A 37 -2.19 16.51 10.14
N ALA A 38 -1.32 15.52 10.33
CA ALA A 38 -0.11 15.66 11.14
C ALA A 38 0.86 16.71 10.56
N ALA A 39 1.08 16.68 9.24
CA ALA A 39 1.94 17.66 8.57
C ALA A 39 1.37 19.07 8.67
N ALA A 40 0.04 19.24 8.47
CA ALA A 40 -0.64 20.51 8.63
C ALA A 40 -0.50 21.04 10.08
N ALA A 41 -0.72 20.19 11.08
CA ALA A 41 -0.57 20.57 12.48
C ALA A 41 0.86 21.07 12.78
N LEU A 42 1.89 20.36 12.32
CA LEU A 42 3.28 20.76 12.46
C LEU A 42 3.58 22.10 11.76
N ALA A 43 3.07 22.31 10.55
CA ALA A 43 3.23 23.57 9.82
C ALA A 43 2.56 24.75 10.58
N ARG A 44 1.39 24.51 11.18
CA ARG A 44 0.69 25.51 11.98
C ARG A 44 1.49 25.94 13.22
N THR A 45 2.28 25.07 13.83
CA THR A 45 3.11 25.44 14.99
C THR A 45 4.13 26.52 14.67
N VAL A 46 4.55 26.65 13.41
CA VAL A 46 5.50 27.68 12.95
C VAL A 46 4.82 28.80 12.17
N GLY A 47 3.50 28.89 12.23
CA GLY A 47 2.71 30.02 11.69
C GLY A 47 2.38 29.95 10.20
N VAL A 48 2.53 28.80 9.54
CA VAL A 48 2.12 28.64 8.13
C VAL A 48 0.61 28.88 7.99
N SER A 49 0.20 29.64 6.98
CA SER A 49 -1.21 29.94 6.75
C SER A 49 -2.02 28.72 6.28
N HIS A 50 -3.34 28.75 6.46
CA HIS A 50 -4.24 27.70 5.93
C HIS A 50 -4.20 27.65 4.39
N GLU A 51 -4.05 28.79 3.74
CA GLU A 51 -3.95 28.89 2.27
C GLU A 51 -2.69 28.22 1.73
N ASP A 52 -1.53 28.46 2.35
CA ASP A 52 -0.27 27.81 1.98
C ASP A 52 -0.32 26.29 2.21
N ILE A 53 -0.93 25.85 3.32
CA ILE A 53 -1.13 24.43 3.62
C ILE A 53 -2.03 23.78 2.54
N ARG A 54 -3.14 24.42 2.18
CA ARG A 54 -4.05 23.94 1.13
C ARG A 54 -3.34 23.85 -0.22
N SER A 55 -2.56 24.87 -0.58
CA SER A 55 -1.75 24.86 -1.80
C SER A 55 -0.77 23.68 -1.80
N ALA A 56 -0.04 23.49 -0.71
CA ALA A 56 0.89 22.37 -0.59
C ALA A 56 0.20 20.98 -0.68
N ILE A 57 -1.00 20.83 -0.12
CA ILE A 57 -1.80 19.59 -0.23
C ILE A 57 -2.17 19.32 -1.69
N LYS A 58 -2.62 20.32 -2.43
CA LYS A 58 -2.99 20.20 -3.85
C LYS A 58 -1.80 19.81 -4.74
N ASP A 59 -0.63 20.33 -4.41
CA ASP A 59 0.60 20.10 -5.17
C ASP A 59 1.32 18.80 -4.76
N PHE A 60 1.01 18.27 -3.58
CA PHE A 60 1.65 17.07 -3.08
C PHE A 60 1.38 15.85 -3.98
N ARG A 61 2.44 15.12 -4.29
CA ARG A 61 2.37 13.83 -4.96
C ARG A 61 3.20 12.84 -4.16
N PRO A 62 2.64 11.68 -3.80
CA PRO A 62 3.41 10.60 -3.17
C PRO A 62 4.61 10.23 -4.05
N GLY A 63 5.71 9.89 -3.42
CA GLY A 63 6.85 9.32 -4.14
C GLY A 63 6.46 7.98 -4.80
N ARG A 64 7.23 7.55 -5.80
CA ARG A 64 7.05 6.25 -6.46
C ARG A 64 7.02 5.09 -5.46
N HIS A 65 6.35 4.02 -5.82
CA HIS A 65 6.20 2.81 -5.00
C HIS A 65 5.48 3.03 -3.66
N ARG A 66 4.61 4.05 -3.57
CA ARG A 66 3.74 4.34 -2.42
C ARG A 66 2.30 4.39 -2.87
N ILE A 67 1.64 3.24 -2.88
CA ILE A 67 0.27 3.04 -3.36
C ILE A 67 0.11 3.66 -4.77
N GLU A 68 1.10 3.42 -5.62
CA GLU A 68 1.16 3.89 -7.00
C GLU A 68 0.34 2.94 -7.87
N THR A 69 -0.75 3.42 -8.49
CA THR A 69 -1.46 2.64 -9.51
C THR A 69 -0.62 2.58 -10.76
N VAL A 70 -0.05 1.41 -11.07
CA VAL A 70 0.83 1.19 -12.22
C VAL A 70 0.05 0.78 -13.47
N HIS A 71 -1.16 0.24 -13.29
CA HIS A 71 -2.06 -0.15 -14.38
C HIS A 71 -3.50 -0.31 -13.87
N SER A 72 -4.47 -0.07 -14.77
CA SER A 72 -5.88 -0.38 -14.54
C SER A 72 -6.47 -0.92 -15.83
N ALA A 73 -7.02 -2.12 -15.80
CA ALA A 73 -7.69 -2.75 -16.93
C ALA A 73 -8.75 -3.73 -16.40
N ASP A 74 -9.83 -3.91 -17.17
CA ASP A 74 -10.92 -4.85 -16.85
C ASP A 74 -11.50 -4.66 -15.43
N SER A 75 -11.54 -3.41 -14.95
CA SER A 75 -11.92 -3.05 -13.57
C SER A 75 -11.01 -3.66 -12.48
N ILE A 76 -9.80 -4.07 -12.82
CA ILE A 76 -8.77 -4.52 -11.89
C ILE A 76 -7.70 -3.43 -11.80
N ASN A 77 -7.36 -3.04 -10.56
CA ASN A 77 -6.28 -2.10 -10.30
C ASN A 77 -5.00 -2.85 -9.92
N TRP A 78 -3.87 -2.45 -10.50
CA TRP A 78 -2.54 -2.97 -10.19
C TRP A 78 -1.78 -1.89 -9.45
N VAL A 79 -1.49 -2.15 -8.18
CA VAL A 79 -0.96 -1.14 -7.26
C VAL A 79 0.39 -1.55 -6.71
N ASP A 80 1.37 -0.66 -6.86
CA ASP A 80 2.71 -0.79 -6.34
C ASP A 80 2.86 0.02 -5.04
N ASP A 81 2.95 -0.71 -3.94
CA ASP A 81 3.36 -0.20 -2.64
C ASP A 81 4.59 -0.97 -2.13
N SER A 82 5.58 -1.15 -3.02
CA SER A 82 6.83 -1.85 -2.68
C SER A 82 7.58 -1.18 -1.51
N LYS A 83 7.27 0.07 -1.20
CA LYS A 83 7.78 0.81 -0.04
C LYS A 83 7.19 0.32 1.30
N ALA A 84 6.10 -0.44 1.31
CA ALA A 84 5.53 -1.08 2.50
C ALA A 84 6.42 -2.26 2.95
N THR A 85 7.61 -1.96 3.45
CA THR A 85 8.67 -2.92 3.81
C THR A 85 8.58 -3.46 5.23
N ASN A 86 7.47 -3.22 5.92
CA ASN A 86 7.19 -3.71 7.27
C ASN A 86 5.69 -4.00 7.46
N PRO A 87 5.30 -4.79 8.48
CA PRO A 87 3.91 -5.19 8.69
C PRO A 87 2.96 -4.01 8.89
N HIS A 88 3.38 -2.95 9.59
CA HIS A 88 2.53 -1.79 9.86
C HIS A 88 2.14 -1.06 8.56
N ALA A 89 3.11 -0.80 7.68
CA ALA A 89 2.87 -0.17 6.39
C ALA A 89 2.00 -1.05 5.49
N ALA A 90 2.26 -2.36 5.43
CA ALA A 90 1.45 -3.30 4.66
C ALA A 90 0.01 -3.40 5.18
N THR A 91 -0.20 -3.33 6.50
CA THR A 91 -1.55 -3.27 7.09
C THR A 91 -2.32 -2.06 6.57
N ALA A 92 -1.70 -0.87 6.61
CA ALA A 92 -2.32 0.36 6.14
C ALA A 92 -2.65 0.28 4.63
N SER A 93 -1.75 -0.31 3.85
CA SER A 93 -1.93 -0.53 2.41
C SER A 93 -3.10 -1.47 2.12
N LEU A 94 -3.14 -2.65 2.74
CA LEU A 94 -4.22 -3.63 2.59
C LEU A 94 -5.59 -3.07 2.99
N LEU A 95 -5.66 -2.32 4.09
CA LEU A 95 -6.90 -1.72 4.57
C LEU A 95 -7.42 -0.59 3.68
N SER A 96 -6.61 -0.08 2.76
CA SER A 96 -7.00 0.96 1.80
C SER A 96 -7.81 0.41 0.61
N HIS A 97 -7.96 -0.91 0.51
CA HIS A 97 -8.66 -1.59 -0.58
C HIS A 97 -9.69 -2.57 -0.02
N GLU A 98 -10.78 -2.83 -0.77
CA GLU A 98 -11.85 -3.71 -0.32
C GLU A 98 -11.57 -5.19 -0.56
N SER A 99 -11.02 -5.53 -1.73
CA SER A 99 -10.68 -6.89 -2.14
C SER A 99 -9.29 -6.91 -2.77
N VAL A 100 -8.40 -7.74 -2.24
CA VAL A 100 -6.98 -7.70 -2.57
C VAL A 100 -6.44 -9.09 -2.95
N VAL A 101 -5.81 -9.17 -4.12
CA VAL A 101 -4.85 -10.21 -4.43
C VAL A 101 -3.48 -9.69 -3.98
N TRP A 102 -2.98 -10.23 -2.89
CA TRP A 102 -1.83 -9.71 -2.17
C TRP A 102 -0.51 -10.35 -2.60
N ILE A 103 0.47 -9.54 -3.00
CA ILE A 103 1.84 -9.98 -3.29
C ILE A 103 2.72 -9.54 -2.12
N ALA A 104 3.30 -10.53 -1.40
CA ALA A 104 4.01 -10.28 -0.15
C ALA A 104 5.25 -11.14 0.04
N GLY A 105 6.13 -10.70 0.96
CA GLY A 105 7.31 -11.42 1.38
C GLY A 105 8.62 -10.71 1.09
N GLY A 106 9.71 -11.38 1.44
CA GLY A 106 11.07 -10.85 1.47
C GLY A 106 11.74 -11.16 2.80
N LEU A 107 12.58 -10.25 3.32
CA LEU A 107 13.23 -10.35 4.64
C LEU A 107 12.39 -9.65 5.70
N ALA A 108 11.85 -10.42 6.66
CA ALA A 108 11.01 -9.92 7.74
C ALA A 108 11.79 -9.17 8.83
N LYS A 109 13.10 -9.41 8.94
CA LYS A 109 13.99 -8.78 9.95
C LYS A 109 13.49 -8.92 11.39
N GLY A 110 12.91 -10.08 11.70
CA GLY A 110 12.35 -10.38 13.03
C GLY A 110 10.96 -9.80 13.30
N ALA A 111 10.32 -9.19 12.31
CA ALA A 111 8.94 -8.71 12.46
C ALA A 111 7.94 -9.87 12.48
N ALA A 112 6.97 -9.80 13.38
CA ALA A 112 5.85 -10.73 13.46
C ALA A 112 4.78 -10.35 12.42
N MET A 113 4.12 -11.37 11.81
CA MET A 113 3.14 -11.18 10.74
C MET A 113 1.69 -11.44 11.19
N GLU A 114 1.50 -11.93 12.43
CA GLU A 114 0.20 -12.36 12.93
C GLU A 114 -0.80 -11.20 12.99
N GLU A 115 -0.43 -10.08 13.62
CA GLU A 115 -1.33 -8.91 13.74
C GLU A 115 -1.71 -8.34 12.37
N LEU A 116 -0.75 -8.29 11.45
CA LEU A 116 -1.00 -7.86 10.06
C LEU A 116 -2.10 -8.71 9.43
N VAL A 117 -1.92 -10.04 9.43
CA VAL A 117 -2.85 -10.96 8.77
C VAL A 117 -4.19 -10.99 9.50
N GLU A 118 -4.21 -11.02 10.83
CA GLU A 118 -5.44 -11.00 11.63
C GLU A 118 -6.32 -9.78 11.29
N ARG A 119 -5.71 -8.59 11.21
CA ARG A 119 -6.43 -7.34 10.94
C ARG A 119 -6.90 -7.21 9.49
N THR A 120 -6.21 -7.84 8.56
CA THR A 120 -6.46 -7.67 7.11
C THR A 120 -7.10 -8.88 6.45
N ALA A 121 -7.30 -9.99 7.17
CA ALA A 121 -7.82 -11.27 6.67
C ALA A 121 -9.08 -11.12 5.78
N LYS A 122 -9.98 -10.22 6.12
CA LYS A 122 -11.24 -9.97 5.39
C LYS A 122 -11.04 -9.25 4.05
N ARG A 123 -9.87 -8.66 3.83
CA ARG A 123 -9.51 -7.93 2.59
C ARG A 123 -8.76 -8.84 1.62
N ILE A 124 -8.14 -9.91 2.10
CA ILE A 124 -7.28 -10.78 1.29
C ILE A 124 -8.12 -11.84 0.60
N LYS A 125 -8.22 -11.75 -0.73
CA LYS A 125 -8.88 -12.73 -1.60
C LYS A 125 -7.94 -13.90 -1.95
N ALA A 126 -6.67 -13.59 -2.21
CA ALA A 126 -5.60 -14.55 -2.46
C ALA A 126 -4.24 -13.93 -2.10
N ALA A 127 -3.22 -14.75 -1.86
CA ALA A 127 -1.87 -14.26 -1.62
C ALA A 127 -0.83 -14.99 -2.48
N ILE A 128 0.12 -14.21 -3.02
CA ILE A 128 1.30 -14.70 -3.73
C ILE A 128 2.52 -14.35 -2.87
N LEU A 129 3.17 -15.38 -2.34
CA LEU A 129 4.23 -15.23 -1.35
C LEU A 129 5.60 -15.51 -1.96
N ILE A 130 6.52 -14.56 -1.79
CA ILE A 130 7.89 -14.59 -2.33
C ILE A 130 8.91 -14.34 -1.21
N GLY A 131 10.18 -14.55 -1.51
CA GLY A 131 11.28 -14.22 -0.62
C GLY A 131 11.55 -15.23 0.48
N THR A 132 12.61 -14.95 1.24
CA THR A 132 13.19 -15.87 2.22
C THR A 132 12.26 -16.15 3.38
N ASP A 133 11.64 -15.11 3.94
CA ASP A 133 10.82 -15.23 5.17
C ASP A 133 9.32 -15.35 4.87
N ARG A 134 8.92 -15.67 3.63
CA ARG A 134 7.51 -15.85 3.22
C ARG A 134 6.73 -16.83 4.09
N GLY A 135 7.42 -17.83 4.67
CA GLY A 135 6.81 -18.81 5.56
C GLY A 135 6.20 -18.21 6.83
N LEU A 136 6.69 -17.05 7.29
CA LEU A 136 6.10 -16.34 8.43
C LEU A 136 4.71 -15.78 8.09
N ILE A 137 4.55 -15.25 6.87
CA ILE A 137 3.25 -14.77 6.38
C ILE A 137 2.32 -15.97 6.15
N GLU A 138 2.83 -17.04 5.53
CA GLU A 138 2.06 -18.25 5.32
C GLU A 138 1.52 -18.84 6.64
N ALA A 139 2.36 -18.96 7.66
CA ALA A 139 1.97 -19.45 8.98
C ALA A 139 0.86 -18.58 9.61
N ALA A 140 0.99 -17.27 9.51
CA ALA A 140 -0.05 -16.34 9.96
C ALA A 140 -1.36 -16.53 9.17
N MET A 141 -1.29 -16.70 7.85
CA MET A 141 -2.48 -16.95 7.02
C MET A 141 -3.15 -18.27 7.34
N ILE A 142 -2.39 -19.33 7.61
CA ILE A 142 -2.94 -20.63 8.07
C ILE A 142 -3.75 -20.45 9.34
N LYS A 143 -3.30 -19.61 10.24
CA LYS A 143 -3.94 -19.34 11.53
C LYS A 143 -5.22 -18.48 11.42
N TYR A 144 -5.16 -17.40 10.66
CA TYR A 144 -6.21 -16.36 10.68
C TYR A 144 -7.15 -16.36 9.46
N CYS A 145 -6.71 -16.92 8.33
CA CYS A 145 -7.52 -17.04 7.12
C CYS A 145 -7.17 -18.31 6.32
N PRO A 146 -7.34 -19.51 6.92
CA PRO A 146 -6.93 -20.78 6.31
C PRO A 146 -7.61 -21.07 4.96
N GLN A 147 -8.80 -20.52 4.73
CA GLN A 147 -9.57 -20.68 3.50
C GLN A 147 -9.05 -19.83 2.33
N VAL A 148 -8.24 -18.81 2.60
CA VAL A 148 -7.71 -17.93 1.55
C VAL A 148 -6.62 -18.66 0.76
N PRO A 149 -6.76 -18.76 -0.58
CA PRO A 149 -5.75 -19.41 -1.41
C PRO A 149 -4.42 -18.64 -1.34
N ARG A 150 -3.33 -19.40 -1.27
CA ARG A 150 -1.98 -18.86 -1.25
C ARG A 150 -1.05 -19.69 -2.11
N VAL A 151 -0.18 -19.00 -2.84
CA VAL A 151 0.80 -19.62 -3.73
C VAL A 151 2.19 -19.12 -3.32
N LEU A 152 3.07 -20.05 -3.01
CA LEU A 152 4.49 -19.75 -2.74
C LEU A 152 5.25 -19.86 -4.05
N ILE A 153 5.98 -18.81 -4.41
CA ILE A 153 6.79 -18.79 -5.62
C ILE A 153 8.26 -18.72 -5.22
N ASP A 154 9.00 -19.76 -5.65
CA ASP A 154 10.45 -19.80 -5.58
C ASP A 154 11.07 -19.18 -6.84
N GLY A 155 12.24 -18.61 -6.68
CA GLY A 155 13.04 -18.08 -7.76
C GLY A 155 14.04 -17.05 -7.28
N ASP A 156 15.09 -16.88 -8.07
CA ASP A 156 16.09 -15.83 -7.89
C ASP A 156 15.51 -14.47 -8.30
N SER A 157 16.19 -13.41 -7.90
CA SER A 157 15.83 -12.02 -8.22
C SER A 157 15.91 -11.75 -9.71
N SER A 158 14.90 -12.12 -10.45
CA SER A 158 14.83 -11.94 -11.89
C SER A 158 13.53 -11.27 -12.32
N GLN A 159 13.54 -10.70 -13.51
CA GLN A 159 12.31 -10.22 -14.15
C GLN A 159 11.32 -11.38 -14.38
N GLU A 160 11.81 -12.58 -14.65
CA GLU A 160 11.01 -13.80 -14.84
C GLU A 160 10.25 -14.20 -13.58
N LEU A 161 10.87 -14.07 -12.41
CA LEU A 161 10.18 -14.26 -11.12
C LEU A 161 8.98 -13.34 -11.02
N MET A 162 9.15 -12.03 -11.27
CA MET A 162 8.07 -11.06 -11.14
C MET A 162 6.99 -11.26 -12.21
N GLU A 163 7.35 -11.68 -13.41
CA GLU A 163 6.36 -12.04 -14.45
C GLU A 163 5.52 -13.27 -14.03
N LYS A 164 6.14 -14.27 -13.41
CA LYS A 164 5.43 -15.42 -12.84
C LYS A 164 4.50 -15.00 -11.70
N VAL A 165 4.96 -14.13 -10.80
CA VAL A 165 4.17 -13.55 -9.70
C VAL A 165 2.94 -12.82 -10.25
N VAL A 166 3.12 -11.92 -11.21
CA VAL A 166 2.04 -11.15 -11.82
C VAL A 166 1.07 -12.05 -12.59
N SER A 167 1.57 -13.03 -13.34
CA SER A 167 0.73 -14.00 -14.06
C SER A 167 -0.12 -14.84 -13.08
N THR A 168 0.47 -15.26 -11.97
CA THR A 168 -0.25 -16.00 -10.92
C THR A 168 -1.32 -15.12 -10.27
N ALA A 169 -0.97 -13.86 -9.95
CA ALA A 169 -1.92 -12.90 -9.37
C ALA A 169 -3.11 -12.61 -10.31
N LYS A 170 -2.83 -12.47 -11.62
CA LYS A 170 -3.86 -12.29 -12.65
C LYS A 170 -4.90 -13.42 -12.64
N GLY A 171 -4.47 -14.65 -12.36
CA GLY A 171 -5.37 -15.82 -12.31
C GLY A 171 -6.36 -15.80 -11.14
N PHE A 172 -6.12 -15.01 -10.09
CA PHE A 172 -7.02 -14.85 -8.94
C PHE A 172 -7.86 -13.57 -9.00
N ALA A 173 -7.42 -12.59 -9.80
CA ALA A 173 -8.05 -11.27 -9.84
C ALA A 173 -9.32 -11.28 -10.70
N GLU A 174 -10.36 -10.63 -10.23
CA GLU A 174 -11.64 -10.40 -10.89
C GLU A 174 -11.96 -8.90 -10.90
N ALA A 175 -12.97 -8.51 -11.68
CA ALA A 175 -13.42 -7.12 -11.74
C ALA A 175 -13.78 -6.58 -10.35
N GLY A 176 -13.21 -5.44 -9.98
CA GLY A 176 -13.36 -4.82 -8.66
C GLY A 176 -12.18 -5.10 -7.70
N ASP A 177 -11.31 -6.07 -8.03
CA ASP A 177 -10.16 -6.39 -7.19
C ASP A 177 -8.98 -5.42 -7.40
N THR A 178 -8.14 -5.35 -6.38
CA THR A 178 -6.83 -4.74 -6.45
C THR A 178 -5.74 -5.81 -6.35
N VAL A 179 -4.87 -5.92 -7.35
CA VAL A 179 -3.61 -6.67 -7.21
C VAL A 179 -2.59 -5.73 -6.59
N LEU A 180 -2.20 -6.03 -5.37
CA LEU A 180 -1.40 -5.15 -4.52
C LEU A 180 -0.04 -5.76 -4.18
N LEU A 181 1.03 -5.09 -4.61
CA LEU A 181 2.37 -5.34 -4.11
C LEU A 181 2.58 -4.53 -2.82
N ALA A 182 2.32 -5.12 -1.66
CA ALA A 182 2.59 -4.56 -0.33
C ALA A 182 3.36 -5.59 0.51
N PRO A 183 4.67 -5.67 0.37
CA PRO A 183 5.45 -6.86 0.71
C PRO A 183 5.52 -7.20 2.20
N ALA A 184 5.26 -6.26 3.11
CA ALA A 184 5.46 -6.37 4.56
C ALA A 184 6.92 -6.65 4.99
N CYS A 185 7.81 -6.89 4.03
CA CYS A 185 9.20 -7.31 4.21
C CYS A 185 10.16 -6.45 3.39
N ALA A 186 11.42 -6.38 3.84
CA ALA A 186 12.49 -5.79 3.05
C ALA A 186 12.77 -6.65 1.80
N SER A 187 13.38 -6.04 0.77
CA SER A 187 13.51 -6.65 -0.56
C SER A 187 14.88 -7.28 -0.85
N MET A 188 15.87 -7.07 0.03
CA MET A 188 17.29 -7.30 -0.30
C MET A 188 17.72 -8.78 -0.33
N ASP A 189 16.79 -9.70 -0.20
CA ASP A 189 16.99 -11.13 -0.45
C ASP A 189 16.86 -11.51 -1.93
N GLN A 190 15.99 -10.80 -2.67
CA GLN A 190 15.70 -11.10 -4.07
C GLN A 190 15.86 -9.89 -5.00
N PHE A 191 15.95 -8.66 -4.47
CA PHE A 191 16.03 -7.41 -5.24
C PHE A 191 17.06 -6.47 -4.64
N ILE A 192 17.65 -5.61 -5.46
CA ILE A 192 18.66 -4.62 -5.04
C ILE A 192 18.06 -3.63 -4.03
N SER A 193 16.79 -3.28 -4.21
CA SER A 193 16.06 -2.34 -3.35
C SER A 193 14.55 -2.53 -3.48
N TYR A 194 13.79 -1.85 -2.60
CA TYR A 194 12.33 -1.78 -2.77
C TYR A 194 11.93 -1.11 -4.10
N ALA A 195 12.73 -0.17 -4.58
CA ALA A 195 12.46 0.50 -5.85
C ALA A 195 12.66 -0.45 -7.04
N ASP A 196 13.75 -1.24 -7.05
CA ASP A 196 13.98 -2.28 -8.06
C ASP A 196 12.84 -3.31 -8.06
N ARG A 197 12.36 -3.74 -6.89
CA ARG A 197 11.21 -4.64 -6.79
C ARG A 197 9.94 -4.03 -7.40
N GLY A 198 9.66 -2.77 -7.10
CA GLY A 198 8.50 -2.06 -7.65
C GLY A 198 8.62 -1.81 -9.15
N ASP A 199 9.80 -1.41 -9.65
CA ASP A 199 10.03 -1.23 -11.09
C ASP A 199 9.83 -2.54 -11.87
N ARG A 200 10.32 -3.68 -11.34
CA ARG A 200 10.10 -5.00 -11.94
C ARG A 200 8.64 -5.41 -11.92
N PHE A 201 7.91 -5.10 -10.85
CA PHE A 201 6.47 -5.33 -10.79
C PHE A 201 5.74 -4.52 -11.86
N ALA A 202 5.99 -3.23 -11.97
CA ALA A 202 5.37 -2.37 -12.98
C ALA A 202 5.68 -2.84 -14.41
N ALA A 203 6.92 -3.27 -14.67
CA ALA A 203 7.33 -3.82 -15.97
C ALA A 203 6.62 -5.15 -16.28
N ALA A 204 6.52 -6.06 -15.28
CA ALA A 204 5.84 -7.32 -15.41
C ALA A 204 4.33 -7.14 -15.68
N VAL A 205 3.69 -6.21 -14.97
CA VAL A 205 2.28 -5.87 -15.19
C VAL A 205 2.06 -5.41 -16.64
N LYS A 206 2.86 -4.48 -17.15
CA LYS A 206 2.77 -4.02 -18.55
C LYS A 206 2.91 -5.16 -19.56
N LYS A 207 3.80 -6.12 -19.29
CA LYS A 207 4.08 -7.24 -20.19
C LYS A 207 3.00 -8.32 -20.16
N VAL A 208 2.44 -8.62 -18.97
CA VAL A 208 1.54 -9.76 -18.73
C VAL A 208 0.07 -9.38 -18.87
N VAL A 209 -0.28 -8.15 -18.49
CA VAL A 209 -1.68 -7.72 -18.46
C VAL A 209 -2.12 -7.18 -19.81
N ASN A 210 -1.24 -6.52 -20.58
CA ASN A 210 -1.56 -5.97 -21.90
C ASN A 210 -1.53 -7.02 -23.04
N LYS A 211 -1.41 -8.30 -22.71
CA LYS A 211 -1.55 -9.41 -23.67
C LYS A 211 -2.96 -9.98 -23.63
#